data_d9614776850ad3ec22988a807fe8b34b
#
_entry.id   d9614776850ad3ec22988a807fe8b34b
#
_cell.length_a   1.000
_cell.length_b   1.000
_cell.length_c   1.000
_cell.angle_alpha   90.00
_cell.angle_beta   90.00
_cell.angle_gamma   90.00
#
_symmetry.space_group_name_H-M   'P 1'
#
loop_
_entity.id
_entity.type
_entity.pdbx_description
1 polymer ?
#
loop_
_entity_poly.entity_id
_entity_poly.type
_entity_poly.pdbx_seq_one_letter_code
_entity_poly.pdbx_strand_id
1 'polypeptide(L)'
;SPPPPPLPSPPLSWRSLTLARTCAEIASEMLKGRVFELCLADLNKDEDQAYRKMFLQCEEVQGHYCLTNFYGMNFTNDKLRSMVRKWQSLIEASCDVKTLDGYVMRLFCIGFTKKRINQLKKTCYANAAQQKLIRKKMREIMTREATTCDLKELVNKFIPEVIGKEIEKACHGVYPLQNVFIRKVKMLKKPKFDVTKLLDMHGDSGPSAAVDTGSKVKVADEEMPDTTTVPVGGEGA
;
A
#
# COMPACT_ATOMS: atom_id res chain seq x y z
N SER A 1 -3.02 40.31 -44.41
CA SER A 1 -2.19 39.11 -44.65
C SER A 1 -2.60 38.02 -43.67
N PRO A 2 -2.87 36.81 -44.17
CA PRO A 2 -3.19 35.69 -43.31
C PRO A 2 -1.96 35.29 -42.46
N PRO A 3 -2.14 34.75 -41.24
CA PRO A 3 -1.05 34.31 -40.40
C PRO A 3 -0.28 33.15 -41.06
N PRO A 4 1.04 33.04 -40.86
CA PRO A 4 1.83 31.99 -41.46
C PRO A 4 1.36 30.61 -40.94
N PRO A 5 1.44 29.54 -41.78
CA PRO A 5 1.06 28.20 -41.38
C PRO A 5 1.93 27.72 -40.24
N PRO A 6 1.39 26.91 -39.29
CA PRO A 6 2.15 26.37 -38.21
C PRO A 6 3.25 25.45 -38.74
N LEU A 7 4.46 25.56 -38.14
CA LEU A 7 5.60 24.73 -38.50
C LEU A 7 5.25 23.25 -38.29
N PRO A 8 5.68 22.35 -39.20
CA PRO A 8 5.43 20.93 -39.05
C PRO A 8 6.08 20.42 -37.76
N SER A 9 5.30 19.71 -36.96
CA SER A 9 5.81 19.04 -35.74
C SER A 9 6.94 18.07 -36.12
N PRO A 10 8.04 18.04 -35.37
CA PRO A 10 9.15 17.14 -35.66
C PRO A 10 8.68 15.69 -35.63
N PRO A 11 9.21 14.82 -36.50
CA PRO A 11 8.78 13.44 -36.60
C PRO A 11 8.99 12.72 -35.24
N LEU A 12 7.96 12.03 -34.81
CA LEU A 12 7.87 11.34 -33.49
C LEU A 12 8.91 10.25 -33.29
N SER A 13 9.61 9.83 -34.35
CA SER A 13 10.47 8.63 -34.34
C SER A 13 11.74 8.74 -33.49
N TRP A 14 12.39 9.89 -33.42
CA TRP A 14 13.63 10.03 -32.65
C TRP A 14 13.38 10.32 -31.15
N ARG A 15 12.27 10.95 -30.81
CA ARG A 15 11.86 11.15 -29.41
C ARG A 15 11.44 9.83 -28.74
N SER A 16 10.77 8.95 -29.46
CA SER A 16 10.40 7.63 -28.94
C SER A 16 11.62 6.72 -28.76
N LEU A 17 12.61 6.79 -29.63
CA LEU A 17 13.85 6.00 -29.52
C LEU A 17 14.76 6.46 -28.35
N THR A 18 14.87 7.77 -28.14
CA THR A 18 15.62 8.30 -26.98
C THR A 18 14.90 8.05 -25.67
N LEU A 19 13.58 8.12 -25.64
CA LEU A 19 12.79 7.82 -24.45
C LEU A 19 12.84 6.34 -24.10
N ALA A 20 12.81 5.44 -25.08
CA ALA A 20 12.91 4.00 -24.86
C ALA A 20 14.29 3.60 -24.31
N ARG A 21 15.40 4.18 -24.81
CA ARG A 21 16.74 3.93 -24.29
C ARG A 21 16.92 4.44 -22.86
N THR A 22 16.47 5.67 -22.59
CA THR A 22 16.56 6.23 -21.22
C THR A 22 15.64 5.51 -20.24
N CYS A 23 14.47 5.03 -20.67
CA CYS A 23 13.59 4.26 -19.80
C CYS A 23 14.15 2.90 -19.40
N ALA A 24 14.88 2.19 -20.28
CA ALA A 24 15.47 0.89 -19.97
C ALA A 24 16.65 1.01 -18.98
N GLU A 25 17.49 2.04 -19.15
CA GLU A 25 18.65 2.26 -18.29
C GLU A 25 18.31 2.87 -16.92
N ILE A 26 17.22 3.64 -16.82
CA ILE A 26 16.81 4.37 -15.61
C ILE A 26 15.69 3.62 -14.85
N ALA A 27 15.15 2.54 -15.40
CA ALA A 27 14.02 1.82 -14.79
C ALA A 27 14.31 1.40 -13.34
N SER A 28 15.49 0.88 -13.05
CA SER A 28 15.89 0.48 -11.71
C SER A 28 15.93 1.65 -10.72
N GLU A 29 16.44 2.80 -11.14
CA GLU A 29 16.48 3.99 -10.28
C GLU A 29 15.12 4.63 -10.11
N MET A 30 14.32 4.70 -11.18
CA MET A 30 12.97 5.28 -11.12
C MET A 30 11.96 4.45 -10.35
N LEU A 31 12.16 3.15 -10.21
CA LEU A 31 11.30 2.27 -9.43
C LEU A 31 11.62 2.34 -7.93
N LYS A 32 12.85 2.68 -7.56
CA LYS A 32 13.22 2.85 -6.15
C LYS A 32 12.39 3.95 -5.50
N GLY A 33 11.85 3.66 -4.33
CA GLY A 33 11.03 4.59 -3.57
C GLY A 33 9.57 4.68 -4.01
N ARG A 34 9.16 4.04 -5.11
CA ARG A 34 7.74 3.96 -5.48
C ARG A 34 6.96 3.12 -4.50
N VAL A 35 5.74 3.57 -4.21
CA VAL A 35 4.82 2.89 -3.31
C VAL A 35 3.71 2.24 -4.12
N PHE A 36 3.57 0.92 -3.97
CA PHE A 36 2.52 0.13 -4.60
C PHE A 36 1.39 -0.09 -3.62
N GLU A 37 0.17 0.14 -4.06
CA GLU A 37 -1.05 -0.16 -3.31
C GLU A 37 -1.57 -1.52 -3.75
N LEU A 38 -1.67 -2.44 -2.80
CA LEU A 38 -2.12 -3.81 -3.02
C LEU A 38 -3.30 -4.14 -2.10
N CYS A 39 -4.22 -4.95 -2.58
CA CYS A 39 -5.29 -5.49 -1.77
C CYS A 39 -4.78 -6.75 -1.03
N LEU A 40 -5.08 -6.86 0.26
CA LEU A 40 -4.67 -8.03 1.04
C LEU A 40 -5.36 -9.32 0.57
N ALA A 41 -6.57 -9.21 0.04
CA ALA A 41 -7.29 -10.34 -0.55
C ALA A 41 -6.53 -10.97 -1.73
N ASP A 42 -5.93 -10.14 -2.59
CA ASP A 42 -5.15 -10.59 -3.73
C ASP A 42 -3.86 -11.31 -3.31
N LEU A 43 -3.24 -10.84 -2.20
CA LEU A 43 -2.02 -11.44 -1.67
C LEU A 43 -2.28 -12.81 -1.00
N ASN A 44 -3.31 -12.89 -0.17
CA ASN A 44 -3.61 -14.07 0.64
C ASN A 44 -4.67 -14.98 0.00
N LYS A 45 -5.31 -14.57 -1.11
CA LYS A 45 -6.47 -15.24 -1.72
C LYS A 45 -7.64 -15.44 -0.75
N ASP A 46 -7.83 -14.49 0.16
CA ASP A 46 -8.86 -14.48 1.20
C ASP A 46 -9.77 -13.25 0.99
N GLU A 47 -10.99 -13.49 0.49
CA GLU A 47 -11.95 -12.44 0.17
C GLU A 47 -12.38 -11.63 1.40
N ASP A 48 -12.37 -12.22 2.58
CA ASP A 48 -12.73 -11.53 3.84
C ASP A 48 -11.79 -10.37 4.17
N GLN A 49 -10.59 -10.35 3.61
CA GLN A 49 -9.59 -9.30 3.80
C GLN A 49 -9.61 -8.21 2.69
N ALA A 50 -10.61 -8.23 1.80
CA ALA A 50 -10.70 -7.29 0.67
C ALA A 50 -10.75 -5.80 1.08
N TYR A 51 -11.18 -5.52 2.31
CA TYR A 51 -11.26 -4.16 2.83
C TYR A 51 -9.91 -3.57 3.28
N ARG A 52 -8.83 -4.35 3.24
CA ARG A 52 -7.51 -3.94 3.73
C ARG A 52 -6.54 -3.70 2.58
N LYS A 53 -6.06 -2.46 2.49
CA LYS A 53 -5.06 -2.02 1.52
C LYS A 53 -3.69 -1.98 2.18
N MET A 54 -2.72 -2.66 1.57
CA MET A 54 -1.32 -2.63 1.98
C MET A 54 -0.53 -1.74 1.04
N PHE A 55 0.35 -0.93 1.59
CA PHE A 55 1.29 -0.11 0.84
C PHE A 55 2.67 -0.71 0.99
N LEU A 56 3.26 -1.08 -0.15
CA LEU A 56 4.61 -1.63 -0.23
C LEU A 56 5.49 -0.65 -1.00
N GLN A 57 6.61 -0.27 -0.43
CA GLN A 57 7.59 0.60 -1.08
C GLN A 57 8.70 -0.24 -1.67
N CYS A 58 9.03 -0.01 -2.95
CA CYS A 58 10.20 -0.61 -3.58
C CYS A 58 11.47 0.01 -2.98
N GLU A 59 12.34 -0.79 -2.40
CA GLU A 59 13.60 -0.35 -1.83
C GLU A 59 14.78 -0.68 -2.75
N GLU A 60 14.75 -1.85 -3.40
CA GLU A 60 15.79 -2.29 -4.34
C GLU A 60 15.16 -3.00 -5.53
N VAL A 61 15.84 -2.96 -6.67
CA VAL A 61 15.45 -3.68 -7.89
C VAL A 61 16.55 -4.64 -8.27
N GLN A 62 16.22 -5.93 -8.36
CA GLN A 62 17.13 -6.99 -8.78
C GLN A 62 16.59 -7.68 -10.03
N GLY A 63 17.23 -7.42 -11.17
CA GLY A 63 16.78 -7.95 -12.46
C GLY A 63 15.33 -7.55 -12.76
N HIS A 64 14.44 -8.52 -12.81
CA HIS A 64 12.99 -8.32 -13.03
C HIS A 64 12.17 -8.18 -11.75
N TYR A 65 12.79 -8.30 -10.57
CA TYR A 65 12.09 -8.29 -9.29
C TYR A 65 12.30 -6.98 -8.54
N CYS A 66 11.22 -6.44 -8.01
CA CYS A 66 11.27 -5.33 -7.08
C CYS A 66 11.23 -5.87 -5.66
N LEU A 67 12.28 -5.66 -4.89
CA LEU A 67 12.29 -5.98 -3.47
C LEU A 67 11.57 -4.88 -2.72
N THR A 68 10.45 -5.24 -2.09
CA THR A 68 9.55 -4.30 -1.44
C THR A 68 9.59 -4.45 0.07
N ASN A 69 9.32 -3.36 0.76
CA ASN A 69 9.17 -3.35 2.22
C ASN A 69 7.83 -2.71 2.61
N PHE A 70 7.32 -3.06 3.78
CA PHE A 70 6.09 -2.49 4.30
C PHE A 70 6.23 -0.98 4.50
N TYR A 71 5.30 -0.22 3.92
CA TYR A 71 5.26 1.24 4.02
C TYR A 71 4.04 1.74 4.79
N GLY A 72 2.95 1.00 4.76
CA GLY A 72 1.75 1.38 5.46
C GLY A 72 0.56 0.47 5.18
N MET A 73 -0.52 0.75 5.85
CA MET A 73 -1.80 0.04 5.70
C MET A 73 -2.95 1.05 5.80
N ASN A 74 -4.03 0.79 5.08
CA ASN A 74 -5.26 1.57 5.19
C ASN A 74 -6.48 0.68 4.94
N PHE A 75 -7.62 1.09 5.45
CA PHE A 75 -8.89 0.48 5.11
C PHE A 75 -9.50 1.14 3.88
N THR A 76 -10.32 0.41 3.15
CA THR A 76 -11.15 0.97 2.08
C THR A 76 -12.19 1.92 2.66
N ASN A 77 -12.56 2.94 1.89
CA ASN A 77 -13.56 3.93 2.31
C ASN A 77 -14.92 3.29 2.57
N ASP A 78 -15.25 2.25 1.81
CA ASP A 78 -16.53 1.54 1.93
C ASP A 78 -16.64 0.83 3.29
N LYS A 79 -15.57 0.14 3.71
CA LYS A 79 -15.53 -0.48 5.04
C LYS A 79 -15.66 0.56 6.15
N LEU A 80 -14.93 1.67 6.07
CA LEU A 80 -15.02 2.74 7.06
C LEU A 80 -16.42 3.32 7.13
N ARG A 81 -17.05 3.61 5.99
CA ARG A 81 -18.42 4.15 5.92
C ARG A 81 -19.46 3.15 6.44
N SER A 82 -19.28 1.85 6.15
CA SER A 82 -20.22 0.82 6.62
C SER A 82 -20.21 0.64 8.14
N MET A 83 -19.08 0.92 8.81
CA MET A 83 -18.97 0.84 10.26
C MET A 83 -19.61 2.04 10.98
N VAL A 84 -19.63 3.21 10.34
CA VAL A 84 -20.21 4.43 10.92
C VAL A 84 -21.73 4.34 10.87
N ARG A 85 -22.34 4.19 12.04
CA ARG A 85 -23.81 4.09 12.22
C ARG A 85 -24.31 5.10 13.24
N LYS A 86 -25.60 5.47 13.13
CA LYS A 86 -26.26 6.32 14.12
C LYS A 86 -26.37 5.59 15.48
N TRP A 87 -26.54 6.32 16.54
CA TRP A 87 -26.84 5.88 17.90
C TRP A 87 -25.68 5.19 18.64
N GLN A 88 -24.49 5.26 18.13
CA GLN A 88 -23.25 4.77 18.76
C GLN A 88 -22.18 5.86 18.80
N SER A 89 -21.24 5.76 19.75
CA SER A 89 -20.07 6.63 19.79
C SER A 89 -18.94 6.01 18.97
N LEU A 90 -18.32 6.84 18.13
CA LEU A 90 -17.07 6.53 17.46
C LEU A 90 -15.92 7.03 18.35
N ILE A 91 -14.96 6.16 18.64
CA ILE A 91 -13.80 6.48 19.45
C ILE A 91 -12.55 6.19 18.59
N GLU A 92 -11.74 7.20 18.40
CA GLU A 92 -10.47 7.09 17.69
C GLU A 92 -9.31 7.41 18.62
N ALA A 93 -8.21 6.68 18.45
CA ALA A 93 -6.96 6.95 19.11
C ALA A 93 -5.81 6.80 18.13
N SER A 94 -4.79 7.63 18.29
CA SER A 94 -3.55 7.51 17.55
C SER A 94 -2.37 7.54 18.50
N CYS A 95 -1.31 6.81 18.14
CA CYS A 95 -0.03 6.85 18.85
C CYS A 95 1.12 6.70 17.88
N ASP A 96 2.23 7.31 18.22
CA ASP A 96 3.51 7.14 17.54
C ASP A 96 4.29 6.08 18.30
N VAL A 97 4.75 5.06 17.60
CA VAL A 97 5.43 3.90 18.16
C VAL A 97 6.73 3.63 17.43
N LYS A 98 7.72 3.11 18.16
CA LYS A 98 8.99 2.68 17.60
C LYS A 98 9.11 1.18 17.79
N THR A 99 9.38 0.43 16.69
CA THR A 99 9.64 -1.01 16.74
C THR A 99 11.07 -1.31 17.18
N LEU A 100 11.34 -2.57 17.50
CA LEU A 100 12.70 -3.04 17.82
C LEU A 100 13.68 -2.73 16.69
N ASP A 101 13.26 -2.90 15.44
CA ASP A 101 14.06 -2.58 14.24
C ASP A 101 14.34 -1.10 14.03
N GLY A 102 13.78 -0.22 14.85
CA GLY A 102 13.97 1.23 14.76
C GLY A 102 13.02 1.96 13.81
N TYR A 103 12.02 1.29 13.23
CA TYR A 103 10.95 1.94 12.47
C TYR A 103 10.06 2.76 13.38
N VAL A 104 9.79 4.02 13.01
CA VAL A 104 8.83 4.85 13.72
C VAL A 104 7.57 4.96 12.88
N MET A 105 6.45 4.54 13.46
CA MET A 105 5.15 4.48 12.79
C MET A 105 4.08 5.19 13.60
N ARG A 106 3.06 5.70 12.90
CA ARG A 106 1.84 6.19 13.52
C ARG A 106 0.70 5.21 13.27
N LEU A 107 0.19 4.66 14.36
CA LEU A 107 -0.95 3.76 14.36
C LEU A 107 -2.23 4.55 14.63
N PHE A 108 -3.29 4.23 13.88
CA PHE A 108 -4.63 4.80 14.08
C PHE A 108 -5.61 3.67 14.38
N CYS A 109 -6.16 3.69 15.57
CA CYS A 109 -7.18 2.75 16.01
C CYS A 109 -8.56 3.40 15.96
N ILE A 110 -9.55 2.65 15.54
CA ILE A 110 -10.97 3.02 15.56
C ILE A 110 -11.75 1.98 16.33
N GLY A 111 -12.76 2.41 17.07
CA GLY A 111 -13.66 1.50 17.80
C GLY A 111 -15.02 2.14 17.97
N PHE A 112 -16.03 1.31 18.08
CA PHE A 112 -17.42 1.74 18.25
C PHE A 112 -17.99 1.15 19.53
N THR A 113 -18.89 1.90 20.16
CA THR A 113 -19.59 1.41 21.35
C THR A 113 -20.65 0.38 20.98
N LYS A 114 -20.74 -0.69 21.76
CA LYS A 114 -21.69 -1.78 21.58
C LYS A 114 -22.86 -1.64 22.53
N LYS A 115 -24.05 -1.96 22.07
CA LYS A 115 -25.24 -2.08 22.92
C LYS A 115 -25.10 -3.31 23.82
N ARG A 116 -25.38 -3.16 25.12
CA ARG A 116 -25.46 -4.31 26.04
C ARG A 116 -26.72 -5.14 25.76
N ILE A 117 -26.68 -6.42 26.04
CA ILE A 117 -27.78 -7.36 25.74
C ILE A 117 -29.09 -6.91 26.38
N ASN A 118 -29.04 -6.43 27.63
CA ASN A 118 -30.24 -6.02 28.40
C ASN A 118 -30.55 -4.51 28.33
N GLN A 119 -29.93 -3.80 27.38
CA GLN A 119 -30.14 -2.35 27.26
C GLN A 119 -31.46 -2.02 26.54
N LEU A 120 -32.32 -1.30 27.20
CA LEU A 120 -33.60 -0.82 26.62
C LEU A 120 -33.38 0.41 25.74
N LYS A 121 -32.46 1.32 26.13
CA LYS A 121 -32.15 2.53 25.34
C LYS A 121 -31.68 2.20 23.95
N LYS A 122 -32.17 2.96 22.96
CA LYS A 122 -31.71 2.88 21.57
C LYS A 122 -30.26 3.37 21.41
N THR A 123 -29.85 4.37 22.19
CA THR A 123 -28.54 5.04 22.11
C THR A 123 -27.50 4.35 22.98
N CYS A 124 -26.28 4.24 22.47
CA CYS A 124 -25.15 3.61 23.16
C CYS A 124 -23.97 4.59 23.25
N TYR A 125 -24.23 5.81 23.69
CA TYR A 125 -23.19 6.83 23.78
C TYR A 125 -22.34 6.65 25.04
N ALA A 126 -21.01 6.75 24.87
CA ALA A 126 -20.07 6.81 25.97
C ALA A 126 -19.83 8.24 26.41
N ASN A 127 -19.78 8.47 27.74
CA ASN A 127 -19.46 9.77 28.33
C ASN A 127 -18.02 10.17 28.02
N ALA A 128 -17.72 11.49 28.08
CA ALA A 128 -16.38 12.02 27.80
C ALA A 128 -15.28 11.38 28.67
N ALA A 129 -15.55 11.14 29.95
CA ALA A 129 -14.61 10.48 30.87
C ALA A 129 -14.32 9.03 30.43
N GLN A 130 -15.36 8.27 30.05
CA GLN A 130 -15.22 6.90 29.55
C GLN A 130 -14.42 6.87 28.23
N GLN A 131 -14.73 7.78 27.30
CA GLN A 131 -13.99 7.90 26.04
C GLN A 131 -12.50 8.21 26.29
N LYS A 132 -12.18 9.08 27.26
CA LYS A 132 -10.80 9.40 27.66
C LYS A 132 -10.06 8.18 28.20
N LEU A 133 -10.72 7.38 29.04
CA LEU A 133 -10.16 6.12 29.57
C LEU A 133 -9.96 5.08 28.46
N ILE A 134 -10.91 4.94 27.56
CA ILE A 134 -10.79 4.02 26.42
C ILE A 134 -9.63 4.42 25.52
N ARG A 135 -9.49 5.71 25.15
CA ARG A 135 -8.35 6.19 24.35
C ARG A 135 -7.00 5.96 25.05
N LYS A 136 -6.95 6.08 26.38
CA LYS A 136 -5.75 5.78 27.16
C LYS A 136 -5.37 4.31 27.00
N LYS A 137 -6.31 3.39 27.25
CA LYS A 137 -6.08 1.93 27.10
C LYS A 137 -5.70 1.55 25.66
N MET A 138 -6.36 2.12 24.65
CA MET A 138 -6.00 1.89 23.25
C MET A 138 -4.53 2.23 22.98
N ARG A 139 -4.06 3.41 23.42
CA ARG A 139 -2.66 3.83 23.23
C ARG A 139 -1.69 2.94 23.99
N GLU A 140 -2.00 2.57 25.23
CA GLU A 140 -1.18 1.68 26.04
C GLU A 140 -0.95 0.32 25.37
N ILE A 141 -2.02 -0.29 24.86
CA ILE A 141 -1.94 -1.60 24.19
C ILE A 141 -1.19 -1.47 22.85
N MET A 142 -1.54 -0.48 22.02
CA MET A 142 -0.84 -0.27 20.75
C MET A 142 0.66 -0.03 20.94
N THR A 143 1.03 0.75 21.94
CA THR A 143 2.44 1.02 22.24
C THR A 143 3.14 -0.25 22.73
N ARG A 144 2.52 -1.00 23.65
CA ARG A 144 3.08 -2.26 24.17
C ARG A 144 3.34 -3.25 23.04
N GLU A 145 2.33 -3.51 22.21
CA GLU A 145 2.43 -4.49 21.12
C GLU A 145 3.47 -4.11 20.06
N ALA A 146 3.58 -2.81 19.76
CA ALA A 146 4.52 -2.33 18.75
C ALA A 146 5.98 -2.25 19.24
N THR A 147 6.20 -1.98 20.55
CA THR A 147 7.55 -1.89 21.11
C THR A 147 8.19 -3.26 21.36
N THR A 148 7.39 -4.31 21.49
CA THR A 148 7.87 -5.68 21.76
C THR A 148 8.17 -6.49 20.50
N CYS A 149 7.85 -5.98 19.33
CA CYS A 149 7.89 -6.73 18.08
C CYS A 149 8.74 -6.03 17.02
N ASP A 150 9.27 -6.83 16.10
CA ASP A 150 9.84 -6.37 14.84
C ASP A 150 8.74 -5.97 13.85
N LEU A 151 9.12 -5.28 12.77
CA LEU A 151 8.17 -4.84 11.75
C LEU A 151 7.41 -6.02 11.13
N LYS A 152 8.10 -7.12 10.80
CA LYS A 152 7.51 -8.33 10.21
C LYS A 152 6.45 -8.95 11.12
N GLU A 153 6.77 -9.12 12.39
CA GLU A 153 5.84 -9.65 13.39
C GLU A 153 4.64 -8.74 13.63
N LEU A 154 4.88 -7.44 13.65
CA LEU A 154 3.82 -6.45 13.85
C LEU A 154 2.82 -6.46 12.68
N VAL A 155 3.30 -6.57 11.43
CA VAL A 155 2.43 -6.73 10.25
C VAL A 155 1.62 -8.02 10.34
N ASN A 156 2.24 -9.12 10.78
CA ASN A 156 1.55 -10.38 11.01
C ASN A 156 0.47 -10.30 12.11
N LYS A 157 0.62 -9.39 13.10
CA LYS A 157 -0.42 -9.11 14.10
C LYS A 157 -1.55 -8.23 13.57
N PHE A 158 -1.30 -7.38 12.55
CA PHE A 158 -2.34 -6.55 11.95
C PHE A 158 -3.33 -7.37 11.11
N ILE A 159 -2.88 -8.42 10.43
CA ILE A 159 -3.72 -9.23 9.54
C ILE A 159 -4.90 -9.88 10.30
N PRO A 160 -4.70 -10.66 11.37
CA PRO A 160 -5.74 -11.29 12.17
C PRO A 160 -6.37 -10.35 13.21
N GLU A 161 -5.94 -9.10 13.26
CA GLU A 161 -6.46 -8.06 14.17
C GLU A 161 -6.33 -8.38 15.65
N VAL A 162 -5.21 -8.98 16.04
CA VAL A 162 -4.93 -9.36 17.43
C VAL A 162 -5.03 -8.15 18.36
N ILE A 163 -4.44 -7.02 17.96
CA ILE A 163 -4.42 -5.77 18.74
C ILE A 163 -5.84 -5.24 18.96
N GLY A 164 -6.68 -5.28 17.93
CA GLY A 164 -8.09 -4.85 18.04
C GLY A 164 -8.89 -5.69 19.02
N LYS A 165 -8.74 -7.00 18.96
CA LYS A 165 -9.40 -7.95 19.86
C LYS A 165 -8.93 -7.79 21.31
N GLU A 166 -7.65 -7.51 21.52
CA GLU A 166 -7.10 -7.25 22.85
C GLU A 166 -7.64 -5.95 23.45
N ILE A 167 -7.70 -4.89 22.65
CA ILE A 167 -8.31 -3.61 23.07
C ILE A 167 -9.78 -3.80 23.45
N GLU A 168 -10.54 -4.58 22.67
CA GLU A 168 -11.94 -4.88 22.97
C GLU A 168 -12.08 -5.56 24.34
N LYS A 169 -11.27 -6.57 24.63
CA LYS A 169 -11.23 -7.27 25.93
C LYS A 169 -10.86 -6.33 27.08
N ALA A 170 -9.82 -5.53 26.92
CA ALA A 170 -9.35 -4.62 27.96
C ALA A 170 -10.33 -3.48 28.26
N CYS A 171 -11.07 -3.02 27.26
CA CYS A 171 -12.03 -1.94 27.43
C CYS A 171 -13.40 -2.39 27.91
N HIS A 172 -13.68 -3.70 27.93
CA HIS A 172 -14.99 -4.25 28.32
C HIS A 172 -15.48 -3.77 29.69
N GLY A 173 -14.58 -3.59 30.66
CA GLY A 173 -14.90 -3.10 32.00
C GLY A 173 -15.32 -1.61 32.04
N VAL A 174 -14.89 -0.80 31.06
CA VAL A 174 -15.26 0.63 30.97
C VAL A 174 -16.55 0.80 30.17
N TYR A 175 -16.53 0.33 28.93
CA TYR A 175 -17.66 0.30 28.03
C TYR A 175 -17.45 -0.81 26.98
N PRO A 176 -18.45 -1.63 26.65
CA PRO A 176 -18.30 -2.67 25.65
C PRO A 176 -18.11 -2.02 24.28
N LEU A 177 -17.10 -2.48 23.56
CA LEU A 177 -16.77 -2.02 22.20
C LEU A 177 -17.11 -3.10 21.17
N GLN A 178 -17.24 -2.67 19.94
CA GLN A 178 -17.38 -3.51 18.75
C GLN A 178 -16.58 -2.90 17.60
N ASN A 179 -16.18 -3.71 16.64
CA ASN A 179 -15.46 -3.26 15.45
C ASN A 179 -14.23 -2.42 15.82
N VAL A 180 -13.39 -2.98 16.68
CA VAL A 180 -12.12 -2.34 17.08
C VAL A 180 -11.03 -2.79 16.12
N PHE A 181 -10.51 -1.85 15.33
CA PHE A 181 -9.54 -2.11 14.27
C PHE A 181 -8.41 -1.10 14.26
N ILE A 182 -7.23 -1.54 13.81
CA ILE A 182 -6.19 -0.62 13.36
C ILE A 182 -6.52 -0.24 11.92
N ARG A 183 -7.17 0.92 11.74
CA ARG A 183 -7.65 1.36 10.42
C ARG A 183 -6.57 1.85 9.48
N LYS A 184 -5.49 2.41 10.04
CA LYS A 184 -4.41 3.00 9.25
C LYS A 184 -3.08 2.91 9.99
N VAL A 185 -2.04 2.63 9.23
CA VAL A 185 -0.65 2.69 9.66
C VAL A 185 0.11 3.60 8.72
N LYS A 186 0.86 4.56 9.26
CA LYS A 186 1.74 5.44 8.49
C LYS A 186 3.17 5.27 8.96
N MET A 187 4.09 5.05 8.04
CA MET A 187 5.52 5.11 8.32
C MET A 187 5.94 6.58 8.46
N LEU A 188 6.58 6.93 9.59
CA LEU A 188 7.10 8.27 9.86
C LEU A 188 8.60 8.35 9.61
N LYS A 189 9.36 7.40 10.17
CA LYS A 189 10.81 7.31 10.00
C LYS A 189 11.21 5.87 9.76
N LYS A 190 12.15 5.69 8.84
CA LYS A 190 12.81 4.42 8.59
C LYS A 190 14.22 4.45 9.19
N PRO A 191 14.76 3.31 9.65
CA PRO A 191 16.18 3.18 9.98
C PRO A 191 17.03 3.37 8.74
N LYS A 192 18.36 3.36 8.90
CA LYS A 192 19.27 3.33 7.76
C LYS A 192 19.02 2.07 6.92
N PHE A 193 19.07 2.25 5.60
CA PHE A 193 18.84 1.18 4.66
C PHE A 193 20.00 0.16 4.70
N ASP A 194 19.67 -1.09 4.97
CA ASP A 194 20.59 -2.24 4.97
C ASP A 194 20.13 -3.26 3.94
N VAL A 195 20.91 -3.44 2.87
CA VAL A 195 20.60 -4.38 1.78
C VAL A 195 20.57 -5.82 2.29
N THR A 196 21.45 -6.19 3.23
CA THR A 196 21.51 -7.54 3.81
C THR A 196 20.21 -7.92 4.50
N LYS A 197 19.66 -7.04 5.33
CA LYS A 197 18.39 -7.27 6.01
C LYS A 197 17.20 -7.40 5.03
N LEU A 198 17.24 -6.62 3.94
CA LEU A 198 16.22 -6.70 2.92
C LEU A 198 16.29 -8.06 2.19
N LEU A 199 17.50 -8.51 1.86
CA LEU A 199 17.71 -9.81 1.22
C LEU A 199 17.30 -10.97 2.14
N ASP A 200 17.60 -10.90 3.42
CA ASP A 200 17.19 -11.90 4.40
C ASP A 200 15.66 -12.01 4.50
N MET A 201 14.96 -10.88 4.45
CA MET A 201 13.48 -10.89 4.41
C MET A 201 12.91 -11.55 3.14
N HIS A 202 13.62 -11.48 2.02
CA HIS A 202 13.20 -12.03 0.74
C HIS A 202 13.88 -13.37 0.41
N GLY A 203 14.94 -13.76 1.13
CA GLY A 203 15.78 -14.92 0.85
C GLY A 203 15.10 -16.28 1.08
N ASP A 204 14.13 -16.35 1.96
CA ASP A 204 13.38 -17.60 2.25
C ASP A 204 12.40 -18.03 1.14
N SER A 205 12.19 -17.22 0.11
CA SER A 205 11.16 -17.46 -0.91
C SER A 205 11.63 -17.27 -2.35
N GLY A 206 12.92 -16.96 -2.57
CA GLY A 206 13.43 -16.64 -3.90
C GLY A 206 14.00 -17.84 -4.65
N PRO A 207 13.67 -18.02 -5.95
CA PRO A 207 14.50 -18.86 -6.80
C PRO A 207 15.91 -18.27 -6.82
N SER A 208 16.93 -19.13 -6.67
CA SER A 208 18.36 -18.76 -6.63
C SER A 208 18.66 -17.63 -7.62
N ALA A 209 19.19 -16.54 -7.10
CA ALA A 209 19.51 -15.34 -7.87
C ALA A 209 20.45 -15.68 -9.04
N ALA A 210 19.88 -15.89 -10.20
CA ALA A 210 20.59 -15.66 -11.42
C ALA A 210 20.75 -14.13 -11.52
N VAL A 211 21.99 -13.68 -11.40
CA VAL A 211 22.37 -12.29 -11.67
C VAL A 211 22.15 -12.07 -13.17
N ASP A 212 20.95 -11.69 -13.53
CA ASP A 212 20.62 -11.33 -14.89
C ASP A 212 20.87 -9.81 -15.04
N THR A 213 22.08 -9.50 -15.47
CA THR A 213 22.40 -8.17 -15.99
C THR A 213 21.50 -7.93 -17.19
N GLY A 214 20.57 -7.03 -17.05
CA GLY A 214 19.50 -6.70 -17.98
C GLY A 214 19.82 -6.95 -19.44
N SER A 215 19.17 -7.96 -20.03
CA SER A 215 19.28 -8.23 -21.46
C SER A 215 18.57 -7.12 -22.23
N LYS A 216 19.26 -6.57 -23.25
CA LYS A 216 18.69 -5.59 -24.16
C LYS A 216 17.40 -6.15 -24.76
N VAL A 217 16.31 -5.45 -24.57
CA VAL A 217 15.07 -5.74 -25.29
C VAL A 217 15.36 -5.56 -26.77
N LYS A 218 15.41 -6.65 -27.52
CA LYS A 218 15.44 -6.61 -28.98
C LYS A 218 14.08 -6.09 -29.41
N VAL A 219 14.04 -4.82 -29.83
CA VAL A 219 12.90 -4.30 -30.59
C VAL A 219 12.95 -5.05 -31.92
N ALA A 220 11.92 -5.86 -32.18
CA ALA A 220 11.71 -6.42 -33.51
C ALA A 220 11.52 -5.23 -34.45
N ASP A 221 12.42 -5.10 -35.41
CA ASP A 221 12.26 -4.19 -36.52
C ASP A 221 10.99 -4.68 -37.26
N GLU A 222 9.89 -3.98 -37.09
CA GLU A 222 8.73 -4.13 -37.98
C GLU A 222 9.17 -3.59 -39.33
N GLU A 223 9.46 -4.49 -40.28
CA GLU A 223 9.59 -4.18 -41.68
C GLU A 223 8.31 -3.52 -42.14
N MET A 224 8.42 -2.23 -42.48
CA MET A 224 7.34 -1.53 -43.18
C MET A 224 7.20 -2.18 -44.57
N PRO A 225 6.00 -2.57 -44.97
CA PRO A 225 5.80 -3.00 -46.35
C PRO A 225 6.00 -1.82 -47.30
N ASP A 226 6.95 -1.98 -48.23
CA ASP A 226 7.23 -1.06 -49.32
C ASP A 226 5.97 -0.85 -50.18
N THR A 227 5.38 0.31 -50.01
CA THR A 227 4.38 0.83 -50.94
C THR A 227 5.06 1.45 -52.14
N THR A 228 5.41 0.66 -53.11
CA THR A 228 5.75 1.17 -54.43
C THR A 228 5.32 0.18 -55.50
N THR A 229 4.27 0.44 -56.17
CA THR A 229 4.16 0.58 -57.61
C THR A 229 2.71 0.52 -58.03
N VAL A 230 2.19 1.66 -58.37
CA VAL A 230 1.00 1.78 -59.20
C VAL A 230 1.46 1.62 -60.64
N PRO A 231 1.00 0.64 -61.41
CA PRO A 231 1.22 0.69 -62.85
C PRO A 231 0.21 1.64 -63.50
N VAL A 232 0.75 2.66 -64.09
CA VAL A 232 0.02 3.50 -65.04
C VAL A 232 -0.30 2.64 -66.28
N GLY A 233 -1.56 2.28 -66.40
CA GLY A 233 -2.08 1.61 -67.61
C GLY A 233 -2.34 2.67 -68.66
N GLY A 234 -1.63 2.49 -69.78
CA GLY A 234 -1.83 3.31 -70.94
C GLY A 234 -3.10 2.95 -71.71
N GLU A 235 -3.57 3.96 -72.35
CA GLU A 235 -4.62 3.99 -73.38
C GLU A 235 -4.36 3.05 -74.54
N GLY A 236 -5.43 2.67 -75.16
CA GLY A 236 -5.36 2.22 -76.53
C GLY A 236 -6.55 1.47 -77.09
N ALA A 237 -7.35 2.20 -77.89
CA ALA A 237 -8.25 1.79 -78.94
C ALA A 237 -9.63 1.23 -78.56
#